data_bef2dbd9448ccddff105ff5590d51564
#
_entry.id   bef2dbd9448ccddff105ff5590d51564
#
_cell.length_a   1.000
_cell.length_b   1.000
_cell.length_c   1.000
_cell.angle_alpha   90.00
_cell.angle_beta   90.00
_cell.angle_gamma   90.00
#
_symmetry.space_group_name_H-M   'P 1'
#
loop_
_entity.id
_entity.type
_entity.pdbx_description
1 polymer ?
#
loop_
_entity_poly.entity_id
_entity_poly.type
_entity_poly.pdbx_seq_one_letter_code
_entity_poly.pdbx_strand_id
1 'polypeptide(L)'
;MMMNFEELLNEINNGLEMSFKNSNMRTDVIEYKDGYTILTDLPGVSKDRVELSFDNNVLTISVKDLEDDKADYKLHERTGKYNDKEIYFDNNVDYENATAQFENGVLKVNMPKCVKKSTSIKID
;
A
#
# COMPACT_ATOMS: atom_id res chain seq x y z
N MET A 1 8.76 -22.46 23.97
CA MET A 1 7.38 -22.87 23.76
C MET A 1 7.27 -23.54 22.40
N MET A 2 6.90 -24.82 22.38
CA MET A 2 6.75 -25.52 21.11
C MET A 2 5.40 -25.18 20.49
N MET A 3 5.41 -24.76 19.23
CA MET A 3 4.18 -24.59 18.47
C MET A 3 3.61 -25.94 18.09
N ASN A 4 2.28 -26.10 18.16
CA ASN A 4 1.62 -27.27 17.62
C ASN A 4 1.49 -27.16 16.09
N PHE A 5 1.03 -28.23 15.45
CA PHE A 5 0.93 -28.29 13.99
C PHE A 5 -0.05 -27.25 13.43
N GLU A 6 -1.16 -26.97 14.12
CA GLU A 6 -2.13 -25.95 13.70
C GLU A 6 -1.53 -24.53 13.75
N GLU A 7 -0.79 -24.23 14.82
CA GLU A 7 -0.11 -22.95 14.95
C GLU A 7 0.93 -22.76 13.85
N LEU A 8 1.68 -23.81 13.51
CA LEU A 8 2.66 -23.78 12.43
C LEU A 8 1.99 -23.55 11.07
N LEU A 9 0.87 -24.23 10.80
CA LEU A 9 0.09 -24.03 9.58
C LEU A 9 -0.44 -22.60 9.50
N ASN A 10 -0.93 -22.05 10.61
CA ASN A 10 -1.42 -20.67 10.64
C ASN A 10 -0.31 -19.68 10.33
N GLU A 11 0.90 -19.89 10.85
CA GLU A 11 2.04 -19.03 10.52
C GLU A 11 2.43 -19.13 9.05
N ILE A 12 2.43 -20.33 8.49
CA ILE A 12 2.70 -20.53 7.07
C ILE A 12 1.63 -19.85 6.22
N ASN A 13 0.36 -20.00 6.59
CA ASN A 13 -0.75 -19.36 5.89
C ASN A 13 -0.70 -17.85 6.02
N ASN A 14 -0.38 -17.32 7.20
CA ASN A 14 -0.24 -15.89 7.44
C ASN A 14 0.92 -15.30 6.63
N GLY A 15 1.97 -16.07 6.38
CA GLY A 15 3.06 -15.67 5.51
C GLY A 15 2.67 -15.53 4.04
N LEU A 16 1.50 -16.07 3.64
CA LEU A 16 0.94 -15.94 2.29
C LEU A 16 -0.08 -14.81 2.17
N GLU A 17 -0.45 -14.17 3.28
CA GLU A 17 -1.38 -13.06 3.30
C GLU A 17 -0.66 -11.73 3.10
N MET A 18 -1.41 -10.74 2.65
CA MET A 18 -0.89 -9.38 2.55
C MET A 18 -0.47 -8.87 3.92
N SER A 19 0.63 -8.16 3.96
CA SER A 19 1.10 -7.53 5.18
C SER A 19 1.29 -6.03 4.97
N PHE A 20 1.33 -5.29 6.09
CA PHE A 20 1.35 -3.83 6.08
C PHE A 20 2.28 -3.33 7.17
N LYS A 21 3.03 -2.27 6.85
CA LYS A 21 3.76 -1.53 7.85
C LYS A 21 2.82 -0.56 8.55
N ASN A 22 2.88 -0.51 9.87
CA ASN A 22 2.10 0.47 10.64
C ASN A 22 2.46 1.89 10.23
N SER A 23 1.42 2.67 9.96
CA SER A 23 1.55 4.06 9.53
C SER A 23 0.35 4.84 10.06
N ASN A 24 0.53 6.15 10.22
CA ASN A 24 -0.56 7.04 10.59
C ASN A 24 -1.45 7.42 9.39
N MET A 25 -1.17 6.89 8.20
CA MET A 25 -2.06 7.01 7.05
C MET A 25 -3.21 6.01 7.18
N ARG A 26 -4.44 6.52 7.27
CA ARG A 26 -5.63 5.67 7.33
C ARG A 26 -5.91 5.13 5.93
N THR A 27 -5.84 3.81 5.79
CA THR A 27 -5.81 3.16 4.48
C THR A 27 -6.77 1.98 4.43
N ASP A 28 -7.53 1.89 3.35
CA ASP A 28 -8.29 0.70 3.00
C ASP A 28 -7.58 0.00 1.84
N VAL A 29 -7.46 -1.30 1.93
CA VAL A 29 -7.00 -2.14 0.82
C VAL A 29 -8.12 -3.11 0.50
N ILE A 30 -8.64 -3.00 -0.71
CA ILE A 30 -9.77 -3.82 -1.18
C ILE A 30 -9.27 -4.75 -2.26
N GLU A 31 -9.45 -6.04 -2.06
CA GLU A 31 -9.10 -7.03 -3.07
C GLU A 31 -10.31 -7.36 -3.92
N TYR A 32 -10.12 -7.32 -5.23
CA TYR A 32 -11.06 -7.79 -6.24
C TYR A 32 -10.45 -8.99 -6.96
N LYS A 33 -11.25 -9.65 -7.78
CA LYS A 33 -10.80 -10.80 -8.57
C LYS A 33 -9.59 -10.48 -9.43
N ASP A 34 -9.56 -9.30 -10.03
CA ASP A 34 -8.56 -8.89 -11.04
C ASP A 34 -7.60 -7.80 -10.56
N GLY A 35 -7.69 -7.39 -9.30
CA GLY A 35 -6.78 -6.37 -8.78
C GLY A 35 -7.13 -5.91 -7.39
N TYR A 36 -6.46 -4.84 -6.98
CA TYR A 36 -6.64 -4.20 -5.69
C TYR A 36 -6.95 -2.73 -5.87
N THR A 37 -7.75 -2.19 -4.99
CA THR A 37 -7.93 -0.74 -4.85
C THR A 37 -7.46 -0.33 -3.47
N ILE A 38 -6.55 0.63 -3.43
CA ILE A 38 -6.02 1.19 -2.19
C ILE A 38 -6.56 2.60 -2.04
N LEU A 39 -7.18 2.90 -0.90
CA LEU A 39 -7.69 4.22 -0.57
C LEU A 39 -6.96 4.73 0.66
N THR A 40 -6.33 5.89 0.56
CA THR A 40 -5.58 6.48 1.67
C THR A 40 -6.04 7.91 1.90
N ASP A 41 -6.39 8.22 3.14
CA ASP A 41 -6.80 9.56 3.55
C ASP A 41 -5.59 10.43 3.82
N LEU A 42 -5.44 11.51 3.05
CA LEU A 42 -4.37 12.48 3.19
C LEU A 42 -4.95 13.89 3.17
N PRO A 43 -5.76 14.26 4.18
CA PRO A 43 -6.43 15.55 4.19
C PRO A 43 -5.42 16.70 4.27
N GLY A 44 -5.61 17.71 3.46
CA GLY A 44 -4.76 18.90 3.46
C GLY A 44 -3.40 18.73 2.81
N VAL A 45 -3.13 17.55 2.21
CA VAL A 45 -1.88 17.28 1.50
C VAL A 45 -2.07 17.66 0.03
N SER A 46 -1.09 18.37 -0.55
CA SER A 46 -1.11 18.66 -1.97
C SER A 46 -0.54 17.46 -2.75
N LYS A 47 -1.02 17.30 -3.99
CA LYS A 47 -0.66 16.18 -4.86
C LYS A 47 0.87 16.07 -5.08
N ASP A 48 1.55 17.18 -5.20
CA ASP A 48 2.99 17.24 -5.44
C ASP A 48 3.84 16.75 -4.26
N ARG A 49 3.23 16.61 -3.08
CA ARG A 49 3.90 16.06 -1.89
C ARG A 49 3.76 14.55 -1.77
N VAL A 50 2.89 13.94 -2.56
CA VAL A 50 2.63 12.50 -2.50
C VAL A 50 3.55 11.79 -3.46
N GLU A 51 4.27 10.79 -2.97
CA GLU A 51 5.15 9.95 -3.79
C GLU A 51 4.71 8.50 -3.66
N LEU A 52 4.67 7.81 -4.80
CA LEU A 52 4.39 6.38 -4.87
C LEU A 52 5.60 5.68 -5.46
N SER A 53 6.00 4.59 -4.86
CA SER A 53 7.04 3.72 -5.40
C SER A 53 6.61 2.26 -5.28
N PHE A 54 7.11 1.44 -6.18
CA PHE A 54 6.84 0.02 -6.17
C PHE A 54 8.14 -0.74 -6.42
N ASP A 55 8.49 -1.62 -5.49
CA ASP A 55 9.70 -2.44 -5.57
C ASP A 55 9.49 -3.71 -4.75
N ASN A 56 9.98 -4.83 -5.26
CA ASN A 56 9.90 -6.13 -4.60
C ASN A 56 8.49 -6.49 -4.12
N ASN A 57 7.49 -6.21 -4.95
CA ASN A 57 6.07 -6.47 -4.66
C ASN A 57 5.53 -5.65 -3.49
N VAL A 58 6.15 -4.53 -3.19
CA VAL A 58 5.78 -3.60 -2.12
C VAL A 58 5.43 -2.24 -2.72
N LEU A 59 4.21 -1.78 -2.45
CA LEU A 59 3.81 -0.40 -2.73
C LEU A 59 4.12 0.47 -1.53
N THR A 60 4.89 1.52 -1.72
CA THR A 60 5.19 2.50 -0.68
C THR A 60 4.54 3.83 -1.02
N ILE A 61 3.76 4.34 -0.07
CA ILE A 61 3.14 5.66 -0.15
C ILE A 61 3.89 6.56 0.82
N SER A 62 4.46 7.65 0.31
CA SER A 62 5.22 8.62 1.09
C SER A 62 4.67 10.02 0.89
N VAL A 63 4.74 10.83 1.92
CA VAL A 63 4.37 12.25 1.87
C VAL A 63 5.56 13.08 2.29
N LYS A 64 5.97 14.01 1.43
CA LYS A 64 7.03 14.95 1.76
C LYS A 64 6.57 15.94 2.82
N ASP A 65 7.37 16.11 3.86
CA ASP A 65 7.09 17.10 4.89
C ASP A 65 7.29 18.52 4.34
N LEU A 66 6.37 19.41 4.73
CA LEU A 66 6.57 20.83 4.57
C LEU A 66 7.07 21.36 5.90
N GLU A 67 8.31 21.82 5.91
CA GLU A 67 8.88 22.51 7.07
C GLU A 67 8.92 24.00 6.80
N ASP A 68 8.35 24.77 7.71
CA ASP A 68 8.49 26.22 7.73
C ASP A 68 9.26 26.59 8.98
N ASP A 69 10.60 26.67 8.86
CA ASP A 69 11.52 27.00 9.95
C ASP A 69 11.29 28.40 10.51
N LYS A 70 10.51 29.23 9.83
CA LYS A 70 10.24 30.60 10.23
C LYS A 70 8.90 30.76 10.94
N ALA A 71 8.08 29.73 10.98
CA ALA A 71 6.78 29.80 11.61
C ALA A 71 6.89 29.83 13.12
N ASP A 72 6.22 30.80 13.74
CA ASP A 72 6.08 30.89 15.21
C ASP A 72 4.66 30.45 15.58
N TYR A 73 4.49 29.14 15.77
CA TYR A 73 3.18 28.57 16.08
C TYR A 73 2.74 28.95 17.49
N LYS A 74 1.61 29.60 17.62
CA LYS A 74 0.97 29.84 18.93
C LYS A 74 0.13 28.64 19.36
N LEU A 75 -0.35 27.87 18.40
CA LEU A 75 -0.99 26.57 18.59
C LEU A 75 -0.59 25.71 17.40
N HIS A 76 -0.12 24.49 17.64
CA HIS A 76 0.32 23.60 16.58
C HIS A 76 -0.21 22.18 16.81
N GLU A 77 -1.42 21.91 16.34
CA GLU A 77 -2.07 20.60 16.44
C GLU A 77 -1.99 19.82 15.13
N ARG A 78 -1.83 20.52 14.00
CA ARG A 78 -1.75 19.92 12.66
C ARG A 78 -0.30 19.67 12.31
N THR A 79 0.19 18.48 12.63
CA THR A 79 1.60 18.15 12.36
C THR A 79 1.88 17.96 10.87
N GLY A 80 0.89 17.45 10.12
CA GLY A 80 1.04 17.22 8.67
C GLY A 80 2.14 16.21 8.31
N LYS A 81 2.64 15.49 9.31
CA LYS A 81 3.70 14.50 9.11
C LYS A 81 3.10 13.10 9.06
N TYR A 82 3.47 12.37 8.02
CA TYR A 82 3.01 11.01 7.80
C TYR A 82 4.18 10.06 7.72
N ASN A 83 4.08 8.93 8.42
CA ASN A 83 4.99 7.82 8.25
C ASN A 83 4.65 7.09 6.95
N ASP A 84 5.65 6.58 6.26
CA ASP A 84 5.45 5.84 5.03
C ASP A 84 4.50 4.67 5.23
N LYS A 85 3.58 4.48 4.30
CA LYS A 85 2.71 3.32 4.24
C LYS A 85 3.31 2.31 3.29
N GLU A 86 3.56 1.10 3.74
CA GLU A 86 4.05 0.01 2.92
C GLU A 86 3.00 -1.09 2.86
N ILE A 87 2.68 -1.52 1.64
CA ILE A 87 1.71 -2.57 1.37
C ILE A 87 2.43 -3.70 0.65
N TYR A 88 2.49 -4.85 1.29
CA TYR A 88 3.16 -6.06 0.80
C TYR A 88 2.10 -6.96 0.18
N PHE A 89 2.11 -7.08 -1.15
CA PHE A 89 1.09 -7.86 -1.86
C PHE A 89 1.38 -9.36 -1.76
N ASP A 90 0.32 -10.15 -1.60
CA ASP A 90 0.38 -11.61 -1.54
C ASP A 90 0.30 -12.26 -2.92
N ASN A 91 -0.09 -11.51 -3.95
CA ASN A 91 -0.13 -11.94 -5.34
C ASN A 91 0.83 -11.09 -6.18
N ASN A 92 1.24 -11.62 -7.31
CA ASN A 92 1.94 -10.82 -8.30
C ASN A 92 1.00 -9.77 -8.88
N VAL A 93 1.45 -8.53 -8.87
CA VAL A 93 0.68 -7.40 -9.35
C VAL A 93 1.36 -6.79 -10.57
N ASP A 94 0.53 -6.26 -11.46
CA ASP A 94 0.96 -5.60 -12.68
C ASP A 94 1.12 -4.11 -12.40
N TYR A 95 2.24 -3.77 -11.79
CA TYR A 95 2.49 -2.39 -11.36
C TYR A 95 2.65 -1.42 -12.54
N GLU A 96 3.03 -1.91 -13.71
CA GLU A 96 3.19 -1.07 -14.90
C GLU A 96 1.85 -0.51 -15.39
N ASN A 97 0.77 -1.22 -15.11
CA ASN A 97 -0.59 -0.80 -15.46
C ASN A 97 -1.36 -0.24 -14.24
N ALA A 98 -0.66 0.03 -13.15
CA ALA A 98 -1.27 0.68 -11.99
C ALA A 98 -1.63 2.12 -12.34
N THR A 99 -2.74 2.59 -11.76
CA THR A 99 -3.18 3.98 -11.89
C THR A 99 -3.39 4.58 -10.52
N ALA A 100 -3.21 5.89 -10.42
CA ALA A 100 -3.42 6.61 -9.16
C ALA A 100 -4.14 7.93 -9.43
N GLN A 101 -5.05 8.28 -8.53
CA GLN A 101 -5.80 9.54 -8.55
C GLN A 101 -5.77 10.12 -7.14
N PHE A 102 -5.70 11.44 -7.06
CA PHE A 102 -5.72 12.15 -5.78
C PHE A 102 -6.76 13.28 -5.86
N GLU A 103 -7.88 13.09 -5.17
CA GLU A 103 -8.99 14.05 -5.16
C GLU A 103 -9.59 14.14 -3.76
N ASN A 104 -9.96 15.36 -3.34
CA ASN A 104 -10.64 15.59 -2.07
C ASN A 104 -9.90 15.02 -0.86
N GLY A 105 -8.58 15.02 -0.90
CA GLY A 105 -7.74 14.48 0.18
C GLY A 105 -7.68 12.96 0.24
N VAL A 106 -8.17 12.26 -0.79
CA VAL A 106 -8.12 10.80 -0.85
C VAL A 106 -7.23 10.37 -2.02
N LEU A 107 -6.22 9.60 -1.71
CA LEU A 107 -5.40 8.93 -2.71
C LEU A 107 -6.03 7.58 -3.05
N LYS A 108 -6.30 7.36 -4.33
CA LYS A 108 -6.82 6.08 -4.83
C LYS A 108 -5.81 5.46 -5.78
N VAL A 109 -5.36 4.27 -5.46
CA VAL A 109 -4.45 3.50 -6.31
C VAL A 109 -5.16 2.24 -6.76
N ASN A 110 -5.21 2.01 -8.07
CA ASN A 110 -5.71 0.76 -8.64
C ASN A 110 -4.50 -0.06 -9.08
N MET A 111 -4.38 -1.25 -8.52
CA MET A 111 -3.25 -2.15 -8.76
C MET A 111 -3.79 -3.46 -9.36
N PRO A 112 -3.65 -3.65 -10.68
CA PRO A 112 -4.11 -4.89 -11.30
C PRO A 112 -3.28 -6.09 -10.86
N LYS A 113 -3.89 -7.26 -10.81
CA LYS A 113 -3.18 -8.52 -10.66
C LYS A 113 -2.58 -8.93 -12.00
N CYS A 114 -1.46 -9.63 -11.96
CA CYS A 114 -0.91 -10.24 -13.17
C CYS A 114 -1.87 -11.29 -13.70
N VAL A 115 -2.07 -11.28 -15.02
CA VAL A 115 -2.89 -12.30 -15.67
C VAL A 115 -2.06 -13.58 -15.71
N LYS A 116 -2.59 -14.66 -15.09
CA LYS A 116 -1.98 -15.98 -15.22
C LYS A 116 -2.30 -16.51 -16.60
N LYS A 117 -1.29 -16.64 -17.44
CA LYS A 117 -1.41 -17.33 -18.71
C LYS A 117 -1.27 -18.82 -18.44
N SER A 118 -2.38 -19.55 -18.60
CA SER A 118 -2.29 -21.01 -18.63
C SER A 118 -1.83 -21.42 -20.02
N THR A 119 -0.78 -22.23 -20.08
CA THR A 119 -0.29 -22.78 -21.33
C THR A 119 -0.58 -24.27 -21.35
N SER A 120 -1.28 -24.71 -22.38
CA SER A 120 -1.50 -26.14 -22.63
C SER A 120 -0.20 -26.77 -23.14
N ILE A 121 0.24 -27.81 -22.47
CA ILE A 121 1.45 -28.54 -22.87
C ILE A 121 1.02 -29.69 -23.79
N LYS A 122 1.56 -29.69 -25.01
CA LYS A 122 1.28 -30.74 -25.96
C LYS A 122 2.12 -31.99 -25.64
N ILE A 123 1.46 -33.14 -25.63
CA ILE A 123 2.13 -34.43 -25.42
C ILE A 123 2.50 -34.98 -26.79
N ASP A 124 3.77 -35.21 -27.00
CA ASP A 124 4.28 -35.86 -28.21
C ASP A 124 4.11 -37.37 -28.15
#